data_9a1720e250cd8abcaf2e6813736a03b2
#
_entry.id   9a1720e250cd8abcaf2e6813736a03b2
#
_cell.length_a   1.000
_cell.length_b   1.000
_cell.length_c   1.000
_cell.angle_alpha   90.00
_cell.angle_beta   90.00
_cell.angle_gamma   90.00
#
_symmetry.space_group_name_H-M   'P 1'
#
loop_
_entity.id
_entity.type
_entity.pdbx_description
1 polymer ?
#
loop_
_entity_poly.entity_id
_entity_poly.type
_entity_poly.pdbx_seq_one_letter_code
_entity_poly.pdbx_strand_id
1 'polypeptide(L)'
;MRKYIYSVVIILLLIVSGCGSTGGSDSPANSLKDFVAALKEQNPGKAWNFLSSNSQKMYDDIAKNRNQSGKEYFEKSVSNVSSLGLIGMDFEVIDEKKDGDNAVIIIKSKDSTTSEYFSVKESGVWKLDYAKTIEENMKKVE
;
A
#
# COMPACT_ATOMS: atom_id res chain seq x y z
N MET A 1 -44.75 26.17 43.16
CA MET A 1 -43.62 25.33 43.45
C MET A 1 -42.97 24.95 42.12
N ARG A 2 -41.79 25.46 41.88
CA ARG A 2 -41.09 25.33 40.60
C ARG A 2 -40.24 24.05 40.65
N LYS A 3 -40.58 23.10 39.81
CA LYS A 3 -39.71 21.95 39.56
C LYS A 3 -38.83 22.25 38.35
N TYR A 4 -37.55 22.46 38.59
CA TYR A 4 -36.57 22.60 37.53
C TYR A 4 -36.18 21.20 37.07
N ILE A 5 -36.66 20.86 35.89
CA ILE A 5 -36.22 19.66 35.18
C ILE A 5 -34.92 20.04 34.46
N TYR A 6 -33.79 19.62 35.00
CA TYR A 6 -32.52 19.72 34.27
C TYR A 6 -32.49 18.64 33.20
N SER A 7 -32.83 19.04 31.99
CA SER A 7 -32.52 18.24 30.80
C SER A 7 -31.01 18.19 30.64
N VAL A 8 -30.42 17.10 31.09
CA VAL A 8 -29.05 16.75 30.74
C VAL A 8 -29.08 16.34 29.29
N VAL A 9 -28.76 17.26 28.40
CA VAL A 9 -28.47 16.97 27.01
C VAL A 9 -27.09 16.29 27.00
N ILE A 10 -27.11 14.97 27.01
CA ILE A 10 -25.92 14.17 26.70
C ILE A 10 -25.68 14.33 25.21
N ILE A 11 -24.78 15.24 24.86
CA ILE A 11 -24.21 15.32 23.50
C ILE A 11 -23.33 14.10 23.38
N LEU A 12 -23.90 13.03 22.82
CA LEU A 12 -23.16 11.87 22.37
C LEU A 12 -22.35 12.33 21.16
N LEU A 13 -21.11 12.72 21.40
CA LEU A 13 -20.11 12.91 20.36
C LEU A 13 -19.91 11.54 19.69
N LEU A 14 -20.69 11.31 18.65
CA LEU A 14 -20.38 10.28 17.66
C LEU A 14 -19.06 10.72 17.00
N ILE A 15 -17.97 10.21 17.55
CA ILE A 15 -16.71 10.16 16.82
C ILE A 15 -17.01 9.23 15.65
N VAL A 16 -17.47 9.80 14.56
CA VAL A 16 -17.44 9.15 13.27
C VAL A 16 -15.96 9.04 12.97
N SER A 17 -15.34 7.95 13.41
CA SER A 17 -14.10 7.49 12.85
C SER A 17 -14.41 7.27 11.39
N GLY A 18 -14.23 8.33 10.60
CA GLY A 18 -14.26 8.25 9.17
C GLY A 18 -13.22 7.21 8.78
N CYS A 19 -13.69 6.02 8.52
CA CYS A 19 -12.94 4.98 7.84
C CYS A 19 -12.78 5.46 6.39
N GLY A 20 -12.08 6.59 6.23
CA GLY A 20 -11.50 6.94 4.97
C GLY A 20 -10.51 5.83 4.68
N SER A 21 -10.75 5.07 3.62
CA SER A 21 -9.84 4.04 3.15
C SER A 21 -8.55 4.70 2.66
N THR A 22 -7.73 5.13 3.61
CA THR A 22 -6.41 5.70 3.34
C THR A 22 -5.43 4.63 2.86
N GLY A 23 -5.90 3.40 2.59
CA GLY A 23 -5.06 2.26 2.21
C GLY A 23 -3.77 2.21 3.04
N GLY A 24 -3.35 1.06 3.42
CA GLY A 24 -2.16 0.87 4.24
C GLY A 24 -2.42 -0.21 5.27
N SER A 25 -1.35 -0.75 5.82
CA SER A 25 -1.39 -1.96 6.62
C SER A 25 -0.76 -1.70 8.00
N ASP A 26 -1.01 -2.59 8.93
CA ASP A 26 -0.49 -2.54 10.30
C ASP A 26 0.98 -2.97 10.41
N SER A 27 1.48 -3.70 9.41
CA SER A 27 2.88 -4.14 9.35
C SER A 27 3.45 -4.02 7.94
N PRO A 28 4.80 -3.95 7.82
CA PRO A 28 5.45 -3.95 6.51
C PRO A 28 5.08 -5.16 5.67
N ALA A 29 5.14 -6.36 6.22
CA ALA A 29 4.79 -7.59 5.52
C ALA A 29 3.35 -7.55 4.99
N ASN A 30 2.42 -7.03 5.79
CA ASN A 30 1.03 -6.90 5.36
C ASN A 30 0.86 -5.86 4.25
N SER A 31 1.68 -4.81 4.18
CA SER A 31 1.61 -3.84 3.08
C SER A 31 1.82 -4.51 1.71
N LEU A 32 2.74 -5.45 1.62
CA LEU A 32 2.95 -6.24 0.40
C LEU A 32 1.82 -7.23 0.16
N LYS A 33 1.40 -7.96 1.20
CA LYS A 33 0.32 -8.96 1.10
C LYS A 33 -0.99 -8.33 0.67
N ASP A 34 -1.37 -7.21 1.28
CA ASP A 34 -2.62 -6.50 0.99
C ASP A 34 -2.62 -5.88 -0.41
N PHE A 35 -1.46 -5.35 -0.84
CA PHE A 35 -1.26 -4.88 -2.21
C PHE A 35 -1.49 -6.01 -3.22
N VAL A 36 -0.83 -7.16 -3.03
CA VAL A 36 -0.96 -8.32 -3.92
C VAL A 36 -2.39 -8.88 -3.87
N ALA A 37 -3.01 -8.95 -2.70
CA ALA A 37 -4.40 -9.39 -2.55
C ALA A 37 -5.36 -8.49 -3.34
N ALA A 38 -5.20 -7.16 -3.26
CA ALA A 38 -6.01 -6.22 -4.02
C ALA A 38 -5.87 -6.42 -5.55
N LEU A 39 -4.66 -6.73 -6.02
CA LEU A 39 -4.43 -7.06 -7.43
C LEU A 39 -5.08 -8.39 -7.82
N LYS A 40 -5.01 -9.44 -6.98
CA LYS A 40 -5.68 -10.72 -7.19
C LYS A 40 -7.21 -10.60 -7.20
N GLU A 41 -7.74 -9.67 -6.41
CA GLU A 41 -9.16 -9.30 -6.41
C GLU A 41 -9.57 -8.48 -7.65
N GLN A 42 -8.65 -8.20 -8.58
CA GLN A 42 -8.86 -7.32 -9.73
C GLN A 42 -9.34 -5.93 -9.34
N ASN A 43 -8.85 -5.44 -8.22
CA ASN A 43 -9.16 -4.11 -7.69
C ASN A 43 -7.91 -3.21 -7.68
N PRO A 44 -7.46 -2.72 -8.85
CA PRO A 44 -6.24 -1.91 -8.93
C PRO A 44 -6.38 -0.56 -8.22
N GLY A 45 -7.58 -0.01 -8.11
CA GLY A 45 -7.83 1.21 -7.34
C GLY A 45 -7.57 1.02 -5.84
N LYS A 46 -7.90 -0.15 -5.29
CA LYS A 46 -7.55 -0.55 -3.92
C LYS A 46 -6.04 -0.75 -3.78
N ALA A 47 -5.42 -1.43 -4.75
CA ALA A 47 -3.97 -1.64 -4.76
C ALA A 47 -3.19 -0.31 -4.77
N TRP A 48 -3.64 0.68 -5.54
CA TRP A 48 -3.07 2.02 -5.56
C TRP A 48 -2.96 2.65 -4.17
N ASN A 49 -3.95 2.44 -3.32
CA ASN A 49 -3.99 3.00 -1.97
C ASN A 49 -2.97 2.35 -1.02
N PHE A 50 -2.44 1.18 -1.34
CA PHE A 50 -1.36 0.53 -0.59
C PHE A 50 0.04 0.99 -1.02
N LEU A 51 0.16 1.73 -2.13
CA LEU A 51 1.44 2.28 -2.56
C LEU A 51 1.84 3.49 -1.73
N SER A 52 3.14 3.65 -1.49
CA SER A 52 3.73 4.82 -0.87
C SER A 52 3.55 6.07 -1.75
N SER A 53 3.62 7.25 -1.15
CA SER A 53 3.62 8.53 -1.87
C SER A 53 4.75 8.58 -2.91
N ASN A 54 5.91 8.03 -2.61
CA ASN A 54 7.03 7.91 -3.53
C ASN A 54 6.68 7.06 -4.77
N SER A 55 6.03 5.91 -4.55
CA SER A 55 5.59 5.05 -5.65
C SER A 55 4.49 5.69 -6.49
N GLN A 56 3.53 6.36 -5.85
CA GLN A 56 2.48 7.10 -6.56
C GLN A 56 3.09 8.21 -7.42
N LYS A 57 4.05 8.97 -6.86
CA LYS A 57 4.77 10.00 -7.60
C LYS A 57 5.54 9.43 -8.81
N MET A 58 6.17 8.28 -8.66
CA MET A 58 6.85 7.60 -9.79
C MET A 58 5.87 7.36 -10.94
N TYR A 59 4.67 6.86 -10.64
CA TYR A 59 3.64 6.65 -11.66
C TYR A 59 3.12 7.96 -12.26
N ASP A 60 2.96 9.02 -11.44
CA ASP A 60 2.60 10.36 -11.94
C ASP A 60 3.66 10.88 -12.91
N ASP A 61 4.95 10.73 -12.59
CA ASP A 61 6.06 11.15 -13.44
C ASP A 61 6.09 10.39 -14.77
N ILE A 62 5.80 9.09 -14.77
CA ILE A 62 5.69 8.28 -15.99
C ILE A 62 4.49 8.72 -16.84
N ALA A 63 3.39 9.07 -16.20
CA ALA A 63 2.13 9.42 -16.87
C ALA A 63 2.12 10.83 -17.47
N LYS A 64 3.00 11.75 -17.03
CA LYS A 64 3.03 13.17 -17.43
C LYS A 64 2.91 13.40 -18.94
N ASN A 65 3.56 12.58 -19.74
CA ASN A 65 3.58 12.73 -21.20
C ASN A 65 2.49 11.89 -21.90
N ARG A 66 1.51 11.35 -21.13
CA ARG A 66 0.52 10.39 -21.64
C ARG A 66 -0.92 10.88 -21.52
N ASN A 67 -1.14 12.14 -21.14
CA ASN A 67 -2.46 12.74 -20.89
C ASN A 67 -3.33 11.92 -19.94
N GLN A 68 -2.75 11.36 -18.89
CA GLN A 68 -3.44 10.58 -17.87
C GLN A 68 -2.78 10.79 -16.51
N SER A 69 -3.51 10.49 -15.42
CA SER A 69 -2.94 10.50 -14.08
C SER A 69 -2.08 9.27 -13.84
N GLY A 70 -1.18 9.34 -12.85
CA GLY A 70 -0.39 8.20 -12.44
C GLY A 70 -1.25 7.02 -12.00
N LYS A 71 -2.37 7.30 -11.33
CA LYS A 71 -3.33 6.28 -10.94
C LYS A 71 -3.93 5.56 -12.14
N GLU A 72 -4.41 6.30 -13.15
CA GLU A 72 -4.96 5.70 -14.36
C GLU A 72 -3.91 4.89 -15.13
N TYR A 73 -2.67 5.38 -15.16
CA TYR A 73 -1.56 4.65 -15.77
C TYR A 73 -1.28 3.34 -15.01
N PHE A 74 -1.21 3.40 -13.68
CA PHE A 74 -1.05 2.22 -12.82
C PHE A 74 -2.17 1.21 -13.05
N GLU A 75 -3.43 1.65 -12.97
CA GLU A 75 -4.60 0.78 -13.12
C GLU A 75 -4.60 0.05 -14.47
N LYS A 76 -4.27 0.76 -15.56
CA LYS A 76 -4.12 0.15 -16.89
C LYS A 76 -2.95 -0.82 -16.97
N SER A 77 -1.83 -0.48 -16.33
CA SER A 77 -0.62 -1.31 -16.35
C SER A 77 -0.83 -2.65 -15.64
N VAL A 78 -1.56 -2.65 -14.53
CA VAL A 78 -1.81 -3.85 -13.73
C VAL A 78 -3.01 -4.66 -14.22
N SER A 79 -3.94 -4.05 -14.98
CA SER A 79 -5.06 -4.77 -15.59
C SER A 79 -4.60 -5.79 -16.64
N ASN A 80 -3.43 -5.58 -17.23
CA ASN A 80 -2.74 -6.55 -18.08
C ASN A 80 -1.85 -7.45 -17.21
N VAL A 81 -2.46 -8.29 -16.44
CA VAL A 81 -1.99 -9.11 -15.30
C VAL A 81 -0.63 -9.79 -15.44
N SER A 82 -0.13 -9.94 -16.66
CA SER A 82 1.17 -10.59 -16.91
C SER A 82 2.40 -9.73 -16.61
N SER A 83 2.22 -8.42 -16.38
CA SER A 83 3.34 -7.48 -16.43
C SER A 83 4.05 -7.23 -15.09
N LEU A 84 3.46 -7.56 -13.95
CA LEU A 84 4.08 -7.29 -12.65
C LEU A 84 4.75 -8.49 -11.98
N GLY A 85 4.67 -9.68 -12.56
CA GLY A 85 5.28 -10.88 -11.97
C GLY A 85 4.72 -11.29 -10.58
N LEU A 86 4.13 -10.33 -9.86
CA LEU A 86 3.62 -10.48 -8.50
C LEU A 86 2.26 -11.17 -8.43
N ILE A 87 1.42 -11.02 -9.46
CA ILE A 87 0.00 -11.43 -9.40
C ILE A 87 -0.17 -12.96 -9.49
N GLY A 88 0.79 -13.65 -10.11
CA GLY A 88 0.83 -15.11 -10.14
C GLY A 88 1.72 -15.74 -9.07
N MET A 89 2.41 -14.94 -8.28
CA MET A 89 3.35 -15.43 -7.29
C MET A 89 2.63 -15.84 -5.99
N ASP A 90 2.71 -17.10 -5.68
CA ASP A 90 2.59 -17.54 -4.31
C ASP A 90 3.97 -17.36 -3.66
N PHE A 91 4.01 -16.57 -2.62
CA PHE A 91 5.23 -16.27 -1.87
C PHE A 91 4.99 -16.42 -0.38
N GLU A 92 6.06 -16.65 0.34
CA GLU A 92 6.12 -16.63 1.80
C GLU A 92 7.00 -15.46 2.23
N VAL A 93 6.55 -14.68 3.21
CA VAL A 93 7.41 -13.70 3.88
C VAL A 93 8.28 -14.45 4.87
N ILE A 94 9.57 -14.45 4.63
CA ILE A 94 10.54 -15.17 5.45
C ILE A 94 11.28 -14.28 6.45
N ASP A 95 11.31 -12.97 6.23
CA ASP A 95 11.92 -12.01 7.14
C ASP A 95 11.34 -10.60 6.94
N GLU A 96 11.41 -9.79 8.00
CA GLU A 96 11.00 -8.39 8.00
C GLU A 96 11.96 -7.58 8.87
N LYS A 97 12.69 -6.67 8.25
CA LYS A 97 13.68 -5.81 8.92
C LYS A 97 13.19 -4.37 8.96
N LYS A 98 12.93 -3.85 10.15
CA LYS A 98 12.48 -2.48 10.39
C LYS A 98 13.64 -1.59 10.81
N ASP A 99 13.64 -0.38 10.28
CA ASP A 99 14.50 0.72 10.69
C ASP A 99 13.66 2.01 10.71
N GLY A 100 13.16 2.38 11.88
CA GLY A 100 12.24 3.50 12.06
C GLY A 100 10.97 3.32 11.22
N ASP A 101 10.72 4.28 10.34
CA ASP A 101 9.58 4.27 9.41
C ASP A 101 9.87 3.55 8.09
N ASN A 102 11.01 2.91 7.96
CA ASN A 102 11.39 2.11 6.80
C ASN A 102 11.44 0.63 7.15
N ALA A 103 11.18 -0.22 6.17
CA ALA A 103 11.34 -1.66 6.33
C ALA A 103 11.73 -2.34 5.03
N VAL A 104 12.43 -3.46 5.18
CA VAL A 104 12.70 -4.41 4.10
C VAL A 104 11.93 -5.69 4.40
N ILE A 105 11.19 -6.16 3.41
CA ILE A 105 10.41 -7.40 3.46
C ILE A 105 11.13 -8.40 2.56
N ILE A 106 11.52 -9.52 3.12
CA ILE A 106 12.18 -10.59 2.37
C ILE A 106 11.16 -11.70 2.13
N ILE A 107 10.95 -12.01 0.86
CA ILE A 107 10.05 -13.08 0.45
C ILE A 107 10.80 -14.23 -0.19
N LYS A 108 10.19 -15.39 -0.15
CA LYS A 108 10.60 -16.58 -0.89
C LYS A 108 9.46 -17.05 -1.78
N SER A 109 9.73 -17.18 -3.06
CA SER A 109 8.80 -17.72 -4.05
C SER A 109 8.81 -19.25 -4.04
N LYS A 110 7.82 -19.88 -4.68
CA LYS A 110 7.73 -21.34 -4.80
C LYS A 110 8.96 -21.99 -5.46
N ASP A 111 9.60 -21.30 -6.38
CA ASP A 111 10.84 -21.73 -7.03
C ASP A 111 12.09 -21.55 -6.16
N SER A 112 11.90 -21.19 -4.88
CA SER A 112 12.96 -20.88 -3.90
C SER A 112 13.75 -19.60 -4.17
N THR A 113 13.35 -18.77 -5.11
CA THR A 113 13.94 -17.45 -5.35
C THR A 113 13.59 -16.51 -4.21
N THR A 114 14.58 -15.80 -3.70
CA THR A 114 14.42 -14.79 -2.65
C THR A 114 14.41 -13.40 -3.27
N SER A 115 13.49 -12.55 -2.85
CA SER A 115 13.36 -11.17 -3.30
C SER A 115 13.13 -10.22 -2.14
N GLU A 116 13.60 -8.97 -2.28
CA GLU A 116 13.42 -7.92 -1.29
C GLU A 116 12.43 -6.88 -1.80
N TYR A 117 11.52 -6.49 -0.93
CA TYR A 117 10.55 -5.41 -1.14
C TYR A 117 10.71 -4.37 -0.05
N PHE A 118 10.50 -3.12 -0.40
CA PHE A 118 10.62 -2.01 0.53
C PHE A 118 9.25 -1.50 0.94
N SER A 119 9.12 -1.10 2.19
CA SER A 119 7.93 -0.52 2.77
C SER A 119 8.30 0.69 3.60
N VAL A 120 7.39 1.64 3.68
CA VAL A 120 7.55 2.88 4.46
C VAL A 120 6.28 3.14 5.26
N LYS A 121 6.44 3.70 6.45
CA LYS A 121 5.33 4.10 7.30
C LYS A 121 4.95 5.54 7.00
N GLU A 122 3.74 5.75 6.52
CA GLU A 122 3.18 7.07 6.22
C GLU A 122 1.88 7.26 7.00
N SER A 123 1.77 8.36 7.74
CA SER A 123 0.58 8.66 8.55
C SER A 123 0.12 7.50 9.46
N GLY A 124 1.08 6.79 10.04
CA GLY A 124 0.85 5.70 10.99
C GLY A 124 0.56 4.33 10.38
N VAL A 125 0.50 4.20 9.05
CA VAL A 125 0.27 2.93 8.35
C VAL A 125 1.41 2.59 7.41
N TRP A 126 1.65 1.29 7.20
CA TRP A 126 2.68 0.82 6.30
C TRP A 126 2.18 0.80 4.86
N LYS A 127 3.01 1.31 3.96
CA LYS A 127 2.79 1.39 2.51
C LYS A 127 3.91 0.68 1.78
N LEU A 128 3.58 0.02 0.67
CA LEU A 128 4.58 -0.57 -0.21
C LEU A 128 5.34 0.51 -0.98
N ASP A 129 6.66 0.62 -0.78
CA ASP A 129 7.52 1.51 -1.56
C ASP A 129 8.08 0.76 -2.77
N TYR A 130 7.23 0.62 -3.77
CA TYR A 130 7.55 -0.09 -5.01
C TYR A 130 8.61 0.64 -5.84
N ALA A 131 8.61 1.99 -5.80
CA ALA A 131 9.63 2.79 -6.48
C ALA A 131 11.02 2.50 -5.92
N LYS A 132 11.17 2.47 -4.59
CA LYS A 132 12.42 2.08 -3.94
C LYS A 132 12.80 0.63 -4.23
N THR A 133 11.82 -0.26 -4.29
CA THR A 133 12.05 -1.66 -4.64
C THR A 133 12.68 -1.80 -6.02
N ILE A 134 12.18 -1.06 -7.01
CA ILE A 134 12.76 -1.04 -8.36
C ILE A 134 14.18 -0.46 -8.32
N GLU A 135 14.36 0.70 -7.68
CA GLU A 135 15.66 1.38 -7.59
C GLU A 135 16.74 0.46 -7.00
N GLU A 136 16.47 -0.19 -5.86
CA GLU A 136 17.42 -1.05 -5.19
C GLU A 136 17.71 -2.35 -5.97
N ASN A 137 16.72 -2.88 -6.67
CA ASN A 137 16.93 -4.05 -7.52
C ASN A 137 17.77 -3.72 -8.76
N MET A 138 17.63 -2.52 -9.32
CA MET A 138 18.47 -2.07 -10.45
C MET A 138 19.93 -1.94 -10.05
N LYS A 139 20.23 -1.43 -8.84
CA LYS A 139 21.60 -1.32 -8.32
C LYS A 139 22.32 -2.68 -8.16
N LYS A 140 21.56 -3.77 -8.00
CA LYS A 140 22.14 -5.12 -7.86
C LYS A 140 22.53 -5.76 -9.19
N VAL A 141 22.12 -5.17 -10.32
CA VAL A 141 22.37 -5.71 -11.67
C VAL A 141 23.53 -5.00 -12.36
N GLU A 142 24.00 -3.87 -11.82
CA GLU A 142 25.21 -3.16 -12.24
C GLU A 142 26.47 -3.75 -11.59
#